data_733df66cc8231e0c905b0e8d8679b2a1
#
_entry.id   733df66cc8231e0c905b0e8d8679b2a1
#
_cell.length_a   1.000
_cell.length_b   1.000
_cell.length_c   1.000
_cell.angle_alpha   90.00
_cell.angle_beta   90.00
_cell.angle_gamma   90.00
#
_symmetry.space_group_name_H-M   'P 1'
#
loop_
_entity.id
_entity.type
_entity.pdbx_description
1 polymer ?
#
loop_
_entity_poly.entity_id
_entity_poly.type
_entity_poly.pdbx_seq_one_letter_code
_entity_poly.pdbx_strand_id
1 'polypeptide(L)' 'MNLIDCYVTKILGEPYRKFGAWWVDAEYEVYGRTCKTRLMFRTEEAARAAQVGHHFLA' A
#
# COMPACT_ATOMS: atom_id res chain seq x y z
N MET A 1 2.90 17.72 -11.44
CA MET A 1 2.22 16.42 -11.34
C MET A 1 1.31 16.41 -10.13
N ASN A 2 0.08 16.02 -10.33
CA ASN A 2 -0.90 15.99 -9.23
C ASN A 2 -0.97 14.60 -8.63
N LEU A 3 -0.84 14.55 -7.31
CA LEU A 3 -1.07 13.31 -6.58
C LEU A 3 -2.55 13.17 -6.27
N ILE A 4 -3.06 11.97 -6.37
CA ILE A 4 -4.46 11.66 -6.07
C ILE A 4 -4.56 10.80 -4.83
N ASP A 5 -5.65 11.00 -4.09
CA ASP A 5 -5.96 10.16 -2.94
C ASP A 5 -6.33 8.77 -3.41
N CYS A 6 -5.63 7.77 -2.89
CA CYS A 6 -5.89 6.38 -3.20
C CYS A 6 -6.14 5.61 -1.92
N TYR A 7 -6.97 4.58 -2.02
CA TYR A 7 -7.32 3.75 -0.86
C TYR A 7 -7.11 2.29 -1.23
N VAL A 8 -6.46 1.57 -0.34
CA VAL A 8 -6.21 0.15 -0.53
C VAL A 8 -7.54 -0.60 -0.54
N THR A 9 -7.74 -1.42 -1.56
CA THR A 9 -8.94 -2.25 -1.67
C THR A 9 -8.64 -3.71 -1.34
N LYS A 10 -7.37 -4.13 -1.40
CA LYS A 10 -6.99 -5.51 -1.11
C LYS A 10 -5.53 -5.56 -0.70
N ILE A 11 -5.22 -6.36 0.30
CA ILE A 11 -3.84 -6.68 0.70
C ILE A 11 -3.45 -8.01 0.05
N LEU A 12 -2.32 -8.04 -0.64
CA LEU A 12 -1.92 -9.18 -1.46
C LEU A 12 -0.98 -10.15 -0.75
N GLY A 13 -0.73 -9.98 0.52
CA GLY A 13 0.13 -10.88 1.26
C GLY A 13 0.62 -10.23 2.53
N GLU A 14 1.53 -10.92 3.22
CA GLU A 14 2.07 -10.40 4.45
C GLU A 14 3.16 -9.38 4.20
N PRO A 15 3.40 -8.45 5.15
CA PRO A 15 4.53 -7.54 5.05
C PRO A 15 5.84 -8.30 4.98
N TYR A 16 6.79 -7.77 4.23
CA TYR A 16 8.12 -8.35 4.14
C TYR A 16 9.17 -7.25 4.21
N ARG A 17 10.36 -7.63 4.65
CA ARG A 17 11.48 -6.71 4.77
C ARG A 17 12.40 -6.85 3.57
N LYS A 18 12.74 -5.71 2.96
CA LYS A 18 13.64 -5.68 1.82
C LYS A 18 14.29 -4.31 1.72
N PHE A 19 15.59 -4.28 1.44
CA PHE A 19 16.34 -3.02 1.30
C PHE A 19 16.22 -2.10 2.51
N GLY A 20 16.21 -2.67 3.71
CA GLY A 20 16.14 -1.88 4.94
C GLY A 20 14.79 -1.26 5.25
N ALA A 21 13.75 -1.63 4.53
CA ALA A 21 12.40 -1.14 4.74
C ALA A 21 11.41 -2.29 4.76
N TRP A 22 10.21 -2.02 5.24
CA TRP A 22 9.10 -2.96 5.22
C TRP A 22 8.17 -2.62 4.07
N TRP A 23 7.66 -3.64 3.42
CA TRP A 23 6.86 -3.49 2.20
C TRP A 23 5.57 -4.29 2.31
N VAL A 24 4.51 -3.75 1.73
CA VAL A 24 3.22 -4.44 1.62
C VAL A 24 2.76 -4.31 0.17
N ASP A 25 2.50 -5.44 -0.46
CA ASP A 25 1.90 -5.45 -1.78
C ASP A 25 0.39 -5.32 -1.63
N ALA A 26 -0.21 -4.43 -2.38
CA ALA A 26 -1.62 -4.12 -2.23
C ALA A 26 -2.23 -3.76 -3.57
N GLU A 27 -3.55 -3.86 -3.64
CA GLU A 27 -4.33 -3.34 -4.75
C GLU A 27 -5.09 -2.10 -4.30
N TYR A 28 -5.26 -1.18 -5.22
CA TYR A 28 -6.08 0.01 -5.00
C TYR A 28 -6.90 0.29 -6.25
N GLU A 29 -7.94 1.09 -6.09
CA GLU A 29 -8.80 1.45 -7.21
C GLU A 29 -8.71 2.95 -7.47
N VAL A 30 -8.56 3.31 -8.73
CA VAL A 30 -8.54 4.70 -9.16
C VAL A 30 -9.24 4.79 -10.51
N TYR A 31 -10.19 5.71 -10.61
CA TYR A 31 -10.97 5.90 -11.85
C TYR A 31 -11.58 4.62 -12.39
N GLY A 32 -12.10 3.77 -11.50
CA GLY A 32 -12.72 2.51 -11.88
C GLY A 32 -11.76 1.42 -12.29
N ARG A 33 -10.46 1.62 -12.10
CA ARG A 33 -9.44 0.63 -12.44
C ARG A 33 -8.80 0.09 -11.19
N THR A 34 -8.56 -1.21 -11.18
CA THR A 34 -7.80 -1.86 -10.11
C THR A 34 -6.32 -1.84 -10.50
N CYS A 35 -5.50 -1.27 -9.63
CA CYS A 35 -4.06 -1.17 -9.81
C CYS A 35 -3.34 -1.85 -8.67
N LYS A 36 -2.12 -2.32 -8.93
CA LYS A 36 -1.27 -2.89 -7.90
C LYS A 36 -0.20 -1.90 -7.50
N THR A 37 0.14 -1.89 -6.23
CA THR A 37 1.19 -1.03 -5.72
C THR A 37 1.97 -1.72 -4.62
N ARG A 38 3.13 -1.16 -4.32
CA ARG A 38 3.97 -1.61 -3.23
C ARG A 38 4.14 -0.45 -2.26
N LEU A 39 3.63 -0.63 -1.05
CA LEU A 39 3.69 0.40 -0.01
C LEU A 39 4.93 0.18 0.86
N MET A 40 5.64 1.25 1.15
CA MET A 40 6.85 1.21 1.97
C MET A 40 6.57 1.76 3.35
N PHE A 41 7.08 1.06 4.36
CA PHE A 41 6.97 1.46 5.75
C PHE A 41 8.32 1.34 6.42
N ARG A 42 8.54 2.13 7.46
CA ARG A 42 9.82 2.11 8.19
C ARG A 42 9.87 1.00 9.23
N THR A 43 8.71 0.55 9.70
CA THR A 43 8.64 -0.46 10.76
C THR A 43 7.66 -1.56 10.37
N GLU A 44 7.86 -2.75 10.93
CA GLU A 44 6.93 -3.86 10.75
C GLU A 44 5.56 -3.52 11.28
N GLU A 45 5.50 -2.85 12.42
CA GLU A 45 4.24 -2.48 13.04
C GLU A 45 3.41 -1.61 12.11
N ALA A 46 4.02 -0.60 11.50
CA ALA A 46 3.34 0.27 10.55
C ALA A 46 2.87 -0.52 9.32
N ALA A 47 3.70 -1.44 8.82
CA ALA A 47 3.34 -2.26 7.67
C ALA A 47 2.15 -3.17 7.98
N ARG A 48 2.11 -3.76 9.17
CA ARG A 48 1.00 -4.63 9.57
C ARG A 48 -0.28 -3.86 9.85
N ALA A 49 -0.17 -2.58 10.15
CA ALA A 49 -1.33 -1.72 10.36
C ALA A 49 -1.98 -1.28 9.03
N ALA A 50 -1.27 -1.42 7.92
CA ALA A 50 -1.82 -1.08 6.61
C ALA A 50 -2.81 -2.17 6.17
N GLN A 51 -4.06 -1.78 6.02
CA GLN A 51 -5.15 -2.70 5.70
C GLN A 51 -6.05 -2.07 4.65
N VAL A 52 -7.08 -2.80 4.24
CA VAL A 52 -8.10 -2.26 3.34
C VAL A 52 -8.62 -0.94 3.91
N GLY A 53 -8.67 0.09 3.07
CA GLY A 53 -9.02 1.45 3.48
C GLY A 53 -7.81 2.33 3.78
N HIS A 54 -6.61 1.77 3.80
CA HIS A 54 -5.40 2.57 4.03
C HIS A 54 -5.26 3.62 2.93
N HIS A 55 -5.05 4.86 3.34
CA HIS A 55 -4.94 6.00 2.41
C HIS A 55 -3.49 6.23 2.03
N PHE A 56 -3.26 6.50 0.76
CA PHE A 56 -1.95 6.92 0.27
C PHE A 56 -2.11 7.82 -0.96
N LEU A 57 -1.05 8.49 -1.33
CA LEU A 57 -1.05 9.36 -2.51
C LEU A 57 -0.30 8.70 -3.65
N ALA A 58 -0.84 8.80 -4.84
CA ALA A 58 -0.21 8.28 -6.05
C ALA A 58 -0.39 9.19 -7.25
#